data_cf25522a8a3efd03fcb3350542a38953
#
_entry.id   cf25522a8a3efd03fcb3350542a38953
#
_cell.length_a   1.000
_cell.length_b   1.000
_cell.length_c   1.000
_cell.angle_alpha   90.00
_cell.angle_beta   90.00
_cell.angle_gamma   90.00
#
_symmetry.space_group_name_H-M   'P 1'
#
loop_
_entity.id
_entity.type
_entity.pdbx_description
1 polymer ?
#
loop_
_entity_poly.entity_id
_entity_poly.type
_entity_poly.pdbx_seq_one_letter_code
_entity_poly.pdbx_strand_id
1 'polypeptide(L)'
;MDKKLLTLGLALAGTAAAAQERPNIVLFLVDDMGVLDTSVPFLTDGKGNPVRYPLNDWYRTPQMERLANQGVRFSQFYAQGVSSPSRTSLMTGQDAARHRVTNWIRS
;
A
#
# COMPACT_ATOMS: atom_id res chain seq x y z
N MET A 1 10.69 -58.22 9.65
CA MET A 1 10.11 -56.89 9.83
C MET A 1 10.05 -56.24 8.45
N ASP A 2 8.86 -56.23 7.88
CA ASP A 2 8.68 -55.94 6.42
C ASP A 2 8.94 -54.51 6.08
N LYS A 3 9.90 -54.27 5.16
CA LYS A 3 10.28 -52.98 4.60
C LYS A 3 9.11 -52.27 3.89
N LYS A 4 8.03 -52.97 3.59
CA LYS A 4 6.81 -52.41 2.96
C LYS A 4 5.92 -51.64 3.94
N LEU A 5 6.00 -51.89 5.25
CA LEU A 5 5.25 -51.11 6.26
C LEU A 5 5.91 -49.77 6.57
N LEU A 6 7.23 -49.65 6.35
CA LEU A 6 7.95 -48.37 6.61
C LEU A 6 7.71 -47.32 5.55
N THR A 7 7.41 -47.74 4.32
CA THR A 7 7.14 -46.85 3.19
C THR A 7 5.72 -46.26 3.20
N LEU A 8 4.77 -46.93 3.83
CA LEU A 8 3.39 -46.44 3.89
C LEU A 8 3.20 -45.39 5.00
N GLY A 9 4.06 -45.39 6.04
CA GLY A 9 4.01 -44.44 7.14
C GLY A 9 4.61 -43.04 6.79
N LEU A 10 5.45 -42.98 5.77
CA LEU A 10 6.13 -41.73 5.40
C LEU A 10 5.34 -40.90 4.37
N ALA A 11 4.33 -41.48 3.72
CA ALA A 11 3.51 -40.82 2.71
C ALA A 11 2.32 -40.01 3.29
N LEU A 12 1.99 -40.19 4.58
CA LEU A 12 0.90 -39.45 5.25
C LEU A 12 1.36 -38.23 6.06
N ALA A 13 2.66 -37.91 6.09
CA ALA A 13 3.20 -36.77 6.83
C ALA A 13 3.37 -35.51 5.96
N GLY A 14 2.71 -35.47 4.82
CA GLY A 14 2.88 -34.34 3.93
C GLY A 14 1.54 -33.72 3.54
N THR A 15 1.32 -32.54 3.99
CA THR A 15 0.44 -31.45 3.59
C THR A 15 -0.67 -31.14 4.60
N ALA A 16 -0.29 -30.78 5.82
CA ALA A 16 -1.00 -29.69 6.42
C ALA A 16 -0.59 -28.41 5.65
N ALA A 17 -1.23 -28.16 4.51
CA ALA A 17 -1.19 -26.85 3.90
C ALA A 17 -1.75 -25.90 4.98
N ALA A 18 -0.88 -25.18 5.66
CA ALA A 18 -1.29 -24.13 6.56
C ALA A 18 -2.22 -23.25 5.73
N ALA A 19 -3.49 -23.19 6.12
CA ALA A 19 -4.44 -22.29 5.49
C ALA A 19 -3.84 -20.91 5.66
N GLN A 20 -3.34 -20.35 4.57
CA GLN A 20 -2.73 -19.03 4.57
C GLN A 20 -3.84 -18.06 4.97
N GLU A 21 -3.79 -17.54 6.18
CA GLU A 21 -4.74 -16.54 6.64
C GLU A 21 -4.67 -15.37 5.67
N ARG A 22 -5.80 -15.06 5.06
CA ARG A 22 -5.89 -13.93 4.14
C ARG A 22 -5.83 -12.66 4.99
N PRO A 23 -4.88 -11.74 4.72
CA PRO A 23 -4.78 -10.52 5.50
C PRO A 23 -6.00 -9.63 5.27
N ASN A 24 -6.41 -8.91 6.30
CA ASN A 24 -7.33 -7.80 6.15
C ASN A 24 -6.59 -6.63 5.51
N ILE A 25 -7.19 -6.02 4.49
CA ILE A 25 -6.62 -4.86 3.79
C ILE A 25 -7.51 -3.66 4.08
N VAL A 26 -6.95 -2.63 4.70
CA VAL A 26 -7.62 -1.35 4.93
C VAL A 26 -6.92 -0.30 4.08
N LEU A 27 -7.69 0.32 3.17
CA LEU A 27 -7.22 1.42 2.35
C LEU A 27 -7.74 2.74 2.93
N PHE A 28 -6.82 3.63 3.31
CA PHE A 28 -7.13 4.96 3.79
C PHE A 28 -6.71 6.00 2.75
N LEU A 29 -7.68 6.53 2.00
CA LEU A 29 -7.47 7.52 0.97
C LEU A 29 -7.77 8.91 1.52
N VAL A 30 -6.76 9.78 1.55
CA VAL A 30 -6.91 11.18 1.93
C VAL A 30 -7.09 12.04 0.68
N ASP A 31 -8.08 12.91 0.68
CA ASP A 31 -8.38 13.83 -0.42
C ASP A 31 -7.64 15.15 -0.24
N ASP A 32 -7.13 15.71 -1.33
CA ASP A 32 -6.46 17.02 -1.41
C ASP A 32 -5.28 17.22 -0.44
N MET A 33 -4.62 16.13 -0.01
CA MET A 33 -3.44 16.22 0.83
C MET A 33 -2.17 16.26 -0.03
N GLY A 34 -1.38 17.30 0.10
CA GLY A 34 -0.06 17.43 -0.53
C GLY A 34 0.99 16.53 0.15
N VAL A 35 2.05 16.21 -0.58
CA VAL A 35 3.15 15.35 -0.09
C VAL A 35 3.89 15.96 1.13
N LEU A 36 3.80 17.27 1.33
CA LEU A 36 4.38 17.98 2.47
C LEU A 36 3.37 18.30 3.58
N ASP A 37 2.08 17.98 3.41
CA ASP A 37 1.02 18.33 4.36
C ASP A 37 0.91 17.36 5.53
N THR A 38 2.01 16.74 5.89
CA THR A 38 2.14 15.83 7.02
C THR A 38 3.49 16.03 7.72
N SER A 39 3.61 15.59 8.96
CA SER A 39 4.91 15.54 9.65
C SER A 39 5.83 14.41 9.18
N VAL A 40 5.37 13.54 8.27
CA VAL A 40 6.17 12.46 7.68
C VAL A 40 6.94 12.98 6.48
N PRO A 41 8.28 12.87 6.43
CA PRO A 41 9.07 13.24 5.27
C PRO A 41 8.95 12.19 4.17
N PHE A 42 8.09 12.44 3.18
CA PHE A 42 7.91 11.54 2.03
C PHE A 42 8.91 11.78 0.90
N LEU A 43 9.39 13.02 0.74
CA LEU A 43 10.38 13.34 -0.29
C LEU A 43 11.77 12.80 0.10
N THR A 44 12.56 12.48 -0.92
CA THR A 44 13.90 11.92 -0.75
C THR A 44 14.96 12.77 -1.46
N ASP A 45 16.19 12.68 -0.96
CA ASP A 45 17.37 13.21 -1.68
C ASP A 45 17.76 12.33 -2.89
N GLY A 46 18.79 12.74 -3.62
CA GLY A 46 19.30 11.96 -4.76
C GLY A 46 19.89 10.58 -4.40
N LYS A 47 20.01 10.28 -3.10
CA LYS A 47 20.48 8.97 -2.58
C LYS A 47 19.33 8.11 -2.04
N GLY A 48 18.10 8.65 -2.07
CA GLY A 48 16.91 7.96 -1.56
C GLY A 48 16.66 8.12 -0.05
N ASN A 49 17.42 8.98 0.66
CA ASN A 49 17.16 9.24 2.06
C ASN A 49 16.01 10.23 2.24
N PRO A 50 15.12 10.04 3.23
CA PRO A 50 14.06 11.00 3.51
C PRO A 50 14.59 12.39 3.83
N VAL A 51 14.03 13.41 3.20
CA VAL A 51 14.37 14.83 3.45
C VAL A 51 13.19 15.50 4.13
N ARG A 52 13.48 16.14 5.27
CA ARG A 52 12.50 16.92 6.02
C ARG A 52 12.51 18.37 5.57
N TYR A 53 11.35 18.92 5.29
CA TYR A 53 11.14 20.30 4.88
C TYR A 53 10.41 21.09 5.97
N PRO A 54 10.49 22.44 6.00
CA PRO A 54 9.82 23.25 7.01
C PRO A 54 8.32 23.00 7.16
N LEU A 55 7.61 22.65 6.07
CA LEU A 55 6.19 22.30 6.13
C LEU A 55 5.94 21.02 6.93
N ASN A 56 6.86 20.05 6.91
CA ASN A 56 6.70 18.85 7.73
C ASN A 56 6.76 19.17 9.24
N ASP A 57 7.40 20.29 9.63
CA ASP A 57 7.47 20.72 11.03
C ASP A 57 6.24 21.50 11.47
N TRP A 58 5.51 22.05 10.51
CA TRP A 58 4.24 22.75 10.77
C TRP A 58 3.11 21.78 11.12
N TYR A 59 3.03 20.64 10.43
CA TYR A 59 1.97 19.65 10.65
C TYR A 59 2.28 18.72 11.81
N ARG A 60 1.22 18.26 12.49
CA ARG A 60 1.32 17.29 13.58
C ARG A 60 0.46 16.07 13.26
N THR A 61 1.06 15.06 12.66
CA THR A 61 0.40 13.82 12.24
C THR A 61 1.06 12.59 12.89
N PRO A 62 1.04 12.45 14.23
CA PRO A 62 1.82 11.43 14.95
C PRO A 62 1.38 10.00 14.61
N GLN A 63 0.13 9.77 14.26
CA GLN A 63 -0.32 8.43 13.85
C GLN A 63 0.18 8.05 12.45
N MET A 64 0.34 9.03 11.55
CA MET A 64 0.97 8.79 10.25
C MET A 64 2.47 8.52 10.42
N GLU A 65 3.15 9.23 11.32
CA GLU A 65 4.55 8.93 11.66
C GLU A 65 4.70 7.53 12.22
N ARG A 66 3.82 7.13 13.13
CA ARG A 66 3.81 5.78 13.69
C ARG A 66 3.63 4.73 12.59
N LEU A 67 2.67 4.91 11.69
CA LEU A 67 2.42 4.01 10.58
C LEU A 67 3.62 3.95 9.63
N ALA A 68 4.20 5.11 9.29
CA ALA A 68 5.37 5.21 8.43
C ALA A 68 6.61 4.51 9.01
N ASN A 69 6.76 4.52 10.34
CA ASN A 69 7.86 3.85 11.04
C ASN A 69 7.66 2.32 11.16
N GLN A 70 6.43 1.84 11.07
CA GLN A 70 6.09 0.41 11.16
C GLN A 70 5.95 -0.25 9.78
N GLY A 71 5.85 0.52 8.72
CA GLY A 71 5.60 0.06 7.37
C GLY A 71 6.60 0.53 6.35
N VAL A 72 6.19 0.53 5.09
CA VAL A 72 6.98 1.00 3.96
C VAL A 72 6.40 2.32 3.45
N ARG A 73 7.27 3.29 3.18
CA ARG A 73 6.91 4.57 2.55
C ARG A 73 7.35 4.56 1.09
N PHE A 74 6.42 4.88 0.20
CA PHE A 74 6.72 5.07 -1.20
C PHE A 74 6.92 6.57 -1.48
N SER A 75 8.12 6.96 -1.88
CA SER A 75 8.44 8.35 -2.24
C SER A 75 7.96 8.73 -3.65
N GLN A 76 7.69 7.72 -4.48
CA GLN A 76 7.24 7.88 -5.86
C GLN A 76 6.01 7.00 -6.10
N PHE A 77 4.88 7.45 -5.60
CA PHE A 77 3.58 6.80 -5.79
C PHE A 77 2.58 7.87 -6.24
N TYR A 78 2.07 7.71 -7.45
CA TYR A 78 1.30 8.75 -8.12
C TYR A 78 -0.16 8.36 -8.26
N ALA A 79 -1.04 9.33 -8.03
CA ALA A 79 -2.46 9.27 -8.38
C ALA A 79 -2.71 10.12 -9.63
N GLN A 80 -3.97 10.18 -10.07
CA GLN A 80 -4.37 11.11 -11.13
C GLN A 80 -4.41 12.56 -10.61
N GLY A 81 -4.39 13.53 -11.50
CA GLY A 81 -4.29 14.95 -11.14
C GLY A 81 -5.46 15.52 -10.33
N VAL A 82 -6.61 14.85 -10.33
CA VAL A 82 -7.81 15.24 -9.54
C VAL A 82 -8.49 14.02 -8.95
N SER A 83 -9.43 14.23 -8.01
CA SER A 83 -10.01 13.13 -7.21
C SER A 83 -10.90 12.18 -8.01
N SER A 84 -11.73 12.66 -8.95
CA SER A 84 -12.64 11.77 -9.70
C SER A 84 -11.93 10.66 -10.48
N PRO A 85 -10.91 10.92 -11.31
CA PRO A 85 -10.19 9.85 -12.00
C PRO A 85 -9.42 8.95 -11.04
N SER A 86 -8.81 9.49 -9.97
CA SER A 86 -8.11 8.68 -8.97
C SER A 86 -9.05 7.70 -8.27
N ARG A 87 -10.22 8.17 -7.82
CA ARG A 87 -11.24 7.33 -7.17
C ARG A 87 -11.82 6.30 -8.14
N THR A 88 -12.09 6.69 -9.39
CA THR A 88 -12.58 5.76 -10.42
C THR A 88 -11.54 4.67 -10.69
N SER A 89 -10.27 5.04 -10.84
CA SER A 89 -9.18 4.06 -11.03
C SER A 89 -9.10 3.09 -9.85
N LEU A 90 -9.17 3.61 -8.63
CA LEU A 90 -9.12 2.79 -7.42
C LEU A 90 -10.29 1.81 -7.32
N MET A 91 -11.51 2.26 -7.59
CA MET A 91 -12.72 1.45 -7.47
C MET A 91 -12.89 0.44 -8.59
N THR A 92 -12.33 0.72 -9.78
CA THR A 92 -12.50 -0.13 -10.96
C THR A 92 -11.27 -0.98 -11.30
N GLY A 93 -10.11 -0.66 -10.72
CA GLY A 93 -8.84 -1.24 -11.11
C GLY A 93 -8.40 -0.87 -12.53
N GLN A 94 -8.96 0.19 -13.11
CA GLN A 94 -8.68 0.63 -14.48
C GLN A 94 -7.89 1.94 -14.50
N ASP A 95 -7.04 2.10 -15.50
CA ASP A 95 -6.36 3.36 -15.78
C ASP A 95 -7.34 4.41 -16.34
N ALA A 96 -7.03 5.71 -16.14
CA ALA A 96 -7.87 6.83 -16.57
C ALA A 96 -8.09 6.86 -18.09
N ALA A 97 -7.12 6.42 -18.87
CA ALA A 97 -7.27 6.31 -20.33
C ALA A 97 -8.34 5.27 -20.72
N ARG A 98 -8.53 4.23 -19.88
CA ARG A 98 -9.51 3.17 -20.14
C ARG A 98 -10.91 3.53 -19.69
N HIS A 99 -11.07 4.05 -18.46
CA HIS A 99 -12.39 4.43 -17.95
C HIS A 99 -12.84 5.82 -18.41
N ARG A 100 -11.96 6.63 -19.04
CA ARG A 100 -12.22 7.94 -19.65
C ARG A 100 -12.69 9.04 -18.69
N VAL A 101 -12.62 8.82 -17.39
CA VAL A 101 -12.83 9.86 -16.40
C VAL A 101 -11.48 10.55 -16.19
N THR A 102 -11.28 11.72 -16.78
CA THR A 102 -10.01 12.44 -16.79
C THR A 102 -10.05 13.75 -16.03
N ASN A 103 -11.23 14.16 -15.57
CA ASN A 103 -11.46 15.39 -14.83
C ASN A 103 -12.61 15.20 -13.83
N TRP A 104 -12.98 16.26 -13.10
CA TRP A 104 -14.14 16.21 -12.21
C TRP A 104 -15.41 15.83 -12.97
N ILE A 105 -16.18 14.93 -12.38
CA ILE A 105 -17.54 14.64 -12.86
C ILE A 105 -18.41 15.80 -12.40
N ARG A 106 -18.96 16.55 -13.35
CA ARG A 106 -19.97 17.58 -13.06
C ARG A 106 -21.34 16.87 -12.95
N SER A 107 -22.01 17.11 -11.86
CA SER A 107 -23.41 16.72 -11.66
C SER A 107 -24.34 17.63 -12.47
#